data_962a6cac97bc62135047ef0e573aee52
#
_entry.id   962a6cac97bc62135047ef0e573aee52
#
_cell.length_a   1.000
_cell.length_b   1.000
_cell.length_c   1.000
_cell.angle_alpha   90.00
_cell.angle_beta   90.00
_cell.angle_gamma   90.00
#
_symmetry.space_group_name_H-M   'P 1'
#
loop_
_entity.id
_entity.type
_entity.pdbx_description
1 polymer ?
#
loop_
_entity_poly.entity_id
_entity_poly.type
_entity_poly.pdbx_seq_one_letter_code
_entity_poly.pdbx_strand_id
1 'polypeptide(L)'
;SSAASDVYKRQSLFPRFASGFTGHECPLIRPPESLKLDYEGEVAIVIGKGGRRIAQADAYKHIAALTLCNEGTIRDWVRHAKFNVTQGKNWDNSGAIGPWIVPFTHDSQLDNARIITRVNGEIRQDDMLSNMIYPVRREIEYISTFMTLEPGDIIVTGTPTGSGARLDPPQYLKPGDVIEVEVDGIGILRNTVEDEQI
;
A
#
# COMPACT_ATOMS: atom_id res chain seq x y z
N SER A 1 -9.98 16.16 22.69
CA SER A 1 -8.81 15.26 22.58
C SER A 1 -9.15 13.76 22.71
N SER A 2 -10.34 13.37 23.21
CA SER A 2 -10.72 11.95 23.30
C SER A 2 -11.26 11.36 21.99
N ALA A 3 -11.78 12.17 21.09
CA ALA A 3 -12.33 11.69 19.80
C ALA A 3 -11.24 11.24 18.82
N ALA A 4 -10.04 11.82 18.86
CA ALA A 4 -8.94 11.41 17.98
C ALA A 4 -8.37 10.03 18.34
N SER A 5 -8.37 9.67 19.64
CA SER A 5 -7.88 8.35 20.09
C SER A 5 -8.80 7.19 19.74
N ASP A 6 -10.10 7.45 19.51
CA ASP A 6 -11.07 6.40 19.19
C ASP A 6 -11.10 6.07 17.69
N VAL A 7 -10.71 7.01 16.82
CA VAL A 7 -10.66 6.82 15.36
C VAL A 7 -9.61 5.79 14.95
N TYR A 8 -8.54 5.62 15.73
CA TYR A 8 -7.42 4.72 15.44
C TYR A 8 -7.43 3.41 16.24
N LYS A 9 -8.53 3.05 16.89
CA LYS A 9 -8.61 1.79 17.64
C LYS A 9 -8.67 0.54 16.75
N ARG A 10 -9.02 0.70 15.47
CA ARG A 10 -9.12 -0.40 14.51
C ARG A 10 -8.67 0.09 13.14
N GLN A 11 -7.89 -0.74 12.46
CA GLN A 11 -7.47 -0.50 11.08
C GLN A 11 -8.63 -0.68 10.11
N SER A 12 -8.77 0.24 9.16
CA SER A 12 -9.64 0.02 8.00
C SER A 12 -8.97 -0.99 7.07
N LEU A 13 -9.72 -2.00 6.66
CA LEU A 13 -9.29 -3.01 5.71
C LEU A 13 -10.22 -3.01 4.52
N PHE A 14 -9.66 -3.26 3.35
CA PHE A 14 -10.43 -3.41 2.12
C PHE A 14 -9.68 -4.36 1.17
N PRO A 15 -10.41 -5.10 0.29
CA PRO A 15 -9.77 -5.91 -0.72
C PRO A 15 -9.32 -5.07 -1.92
N ARG A 16 -8.20 -5.47 -2.53
CA ARG A 16 -7.77 -5.03 -3.85
C ARG A 16 -7.85 -6.22 -4.81
N PHE A 17 -8.43 -6.00 -5.98
CA PHE A 17 -8.46 -7.01 -7.03
C PHE A 17 -7.17 -6.96 -7.86
N ALA A 18 -6.77 -8.11 -8.40
CA ALA A 18 -5.55 -8.21 -9.17
C ALA A 18 -5.53 -7.25 -10.39
N SER A 19 -6.68 -7.02 -11.03
CA SER A 19 -6.80 -6.07 -12.14
C SER A 19 -6.50 -4.61 -11.75
N GLY A 20 -6.62 -4.27 -10.46
CA GLY A 20 -6.28 -2.94 -9.96
C GLY A 20 -4.77 -2.65 -9.90
N PHE A 21 -3.92 -3.66 -10.19
CA PHE A 21 -2.47 -3.51 -10.14
C PHE A 21 -1.81 -3.73 -11.49
N THR A 22 -0.81 -2.91 -11.78
CA THR A 22 0.17 -3.13 -12.83
C THR A 22 1.53 -3.52 -12.22
N GLY A 23 2.50 -3.87 -13.05
CA GLY A 23 3.85 -4.22 -12.64
C GLY A 23 4.82 -3.04 -12.62
N HIS A 24 6.07 -3.33 -12.22
CA HIS A 24 7.19 -2.41 -12.31
C HIS A 24 7.43 -1.98 -13.77
N GLU A 25 7.78 -0.69 -13.97
CA GLU A 25 8.01 -0.07 -15.28
C GLU A 25 6.79 -0.07 -16.22
N CYS A 26 5.60 -0.44 -15.74
CA CYS A 26 4.35 -0.31 -16.46
C CYS A 26 3.60 0.95 -16.02
N PRO A 27 2.77 1.57 -16.88
CA PRO A 27 2.06 2.78 -16.50
C PRO A 27 0.96 2.50 -15.47
N LEU A 28 0.78 3.46 -14.55
CA LEU A 28 -0.46 3.60 -13.79
C LEU A 28 -1.48 4.28 -14.68
N ILE A 29 -2.70 3.77 -14.68
CA ILE A 29 -3.77 4.29 -15.54
C ILE A 29 -4.68 5.21 -14.71
N ARG A 30 -4.81 6.47 -15.17
CA ARG A 30 -5.76 7.42 -14.62
C ARG A 30 -7.05 7.35 -15.42
N PRO A 31 -8.20 7.02 -14.78
CA PRO A 31 -9.46 6.94 -15.49
C PRO A 31 -9.99 8.34 -15.89
N PRO A 32 -10.77 8.46 -16.96
CA PRO A 32 -11.31 9.75 -17.42
C PRO A 32 -12.33 10.34 -16.45
N GLU A 33 -12.93 9.53 -15.58
CA GLU A 33 -13.93 9.97 -14.60
C GLU A 33 -13.32 10.77 -13.44
N SER A 34 -11.99 10.77 -13.28
CA SER A 34 -11.36 11.48 -12.16
C SER A 34 -9.96 12.00 -12.48
N LEU A 35 -9.70 13.23 -12.03
CA LEU A 35 -8.37 13.83 -12.04
C LEU A 35 -7.64 13.65 -10.71
N LYS A 36 -8.14 12.78 -9.82
CA LYS A 36 -7.65 12.66 -8.44
C LYS A 36 -6.99 11.30 -8.17
N LEU A 37 -6.22 10.79 -9.14
CA LEU A 37 -5.32 9.67 -8.91
C LEU A 37 -4.21 10.10 -7.95
N ASP A 38 -4.07 9.39 -6.85
CA ASP A 38 -3.07 9.64 -5.81
C ASP A 38 -2.18 8.42 -5.61
N TYR A 39 -1.01 8.63 -5.04
CA TYR A 39 -0.02 7.61 -4.72
C TYR A 39 -0.04 7.27 -3.23
N GLU A 40 0.28 6.03 -2.90
CA GLU A 40 0.49 5.54 -1.55
C GLU A 40 1.60 4.46 -1.59
N GLY A 41 2.82 4.86 -1.22
CA GLY A 41 3.94 3.92 -1.13
C GLY A 41 3.82 3.05 0.10
N GLU A 42 3.93 1.72 -0.07
CA GLU A 42 3.72 0.74 0.98
C GLU A 42 4.65 -0.46 0.82
N VAL A 43 4.97 -1.12 1.93
CA VAL A 43 5.51 -2.47 1.88
C VAL A 43 4.35 -3.45 1.75
N ALA A 44 4.52 -4.47 0.95
CA ALA A 44 3.59 -5.58 0.85
C ALA A 44 4.26 -6.87 1.33
N ILE A 45 3.59 -7.61 2.20
CA ILE A 45 4.05 -8.90 2.70
C ILE A 45 3.32 -10.04 2.01
N VAL A 46 4.05 -11.09 1.67
CA VAL A 46 3.50 -12.31 1.06
C VAL A 46 3.44 -13.40 2.13
N ILE A 47 2.25 -13.92 2.37
CA ILE A 47 2.05 -15.02 3.31
C ILE A 47 2.59 -16.31 2.70
N GLY A 48 3.43 -17.01 3.45
CA GLY A 48 3.98 -18.31 3.04
C GLY A 48 3.44 -19.48 3.85
N LYS A 49 3.02 -19.21 5.08
CA LYS A 49 2.38 -20.19 5.95
C LYS A 49 1.00 -19.72 6.33
N GLY A 50 -0.02 -20.43 5.90
CA GLY A 50 -1.41 -20.12 6.24
C GLY A 50 -1.69 -20.26 7.74
N GLY A 51 -2.78 -19.65 8.19
CA GLY A 51 -3.22 -19.75 9.57
C GLY A 51 -4.40 -18.87 9.93
N ARG A 52 -4.98 -19.22 11.07
CA ARG A 52 -6.07 -18.47 11.68
C ARG A 52 -5.74 -18.17 13.13
N ARG A 53 -6.14 -16.97 13.64
CA ARG A 53 -5.86 -16.52 14.99
C ARG A 53 -4.37 -16.55 15.35
N ILE A 54 -3.54 -16.04 14.44
CA ILE A 54 -2.09 -15.99 14.58
C ILE A 54 -1.76 -14.97 15.67
N ALA A 55 -0.99 -15.38 16.68
CA ALA A 55 -0.53 -14.47 17.71
C ALA A 55 0.58 -13.53 17.15
N GLN A 56 0.66 -12.31 17.66
CA GLN A 56 1.69 -11.35 17.23
C GLN A 56 3.12 -11.90 17.34
N ALA A 57 3.39 -12.68 18.39
CA ALA A 57 4.72 -13.31 18.61
C ALA A 57 5.11 -14.29 17.50
N ASP A 58 4.12 -14.86 16.80
CA ASP A 58 4.34 -15.83 15.73
C ASP A 58 4.15 -15.23 14.33
N ALA A 59 3.66 -14.01 14.23
CA ALA A 59 3.21 -13.40 12.97
C ALA A 59 4.28 -13.47 11.86
N TYR A 60 5.51 -13.13 12.15
CA TYR A 60 6.58 -13.11 11.14
C TYR A 60 6.97 -14.51 10.62
N LYS A 61 6.65 -15.58 11.37
CA LYS A 61 6.85 -16.97 10.92
C LYS A 61 5.88 -17.35 9.78
N HIS A 62 4.88 -16.51 9.51
CA HIS A 62 3.91 -16.70 8.45
C HIS A 62 4.27 -15.96 7.16
N ILE A 63 5.26 -15.05 7.20
CA ILE A 63 5.71 -14.28 6.05
C ILE A 63 6.75 -15.09 5.27
N ALA A 64 6.55 -15.23 3.95
CA ALA A 64 7.53 -15.84 3.05
C ALA A 64 8.42 -14.79 2.39
N ALA A 65 7.87 -13.64 2.06
CA ALA A 65 8.57 -12.65 1.24
C ALA A 65 7.99 -11.25 1.39
N LEU A 66 8.74 -10.28 0.88
CA LEU A 66 8.39 -8.86 0.83
C LEU A 66 8.42 -8.37 -0.61
N THR A 67 7.61 -7.37 -0.91
CA THR A 67 7.66 -6.58 -2.12
C THR A 67 7.18 -5.16 -1.82
N LEU A 68 7.12 -4.28 -2.82
CA LEU A 68 6.60 -2.93 -2.68
C LEU A 68 5.25 -2.80 -3.38
N CYS A 69 4.47 -1.86 -2.91
CA CYS A 69 3.20 -1.49 -3.51
C CYS A 69 3.12 0.04 -3.62
N ASN A 70 2.60 0.51 -4.74
CA ASN A 70 1.98 1.82 -4.82
C ASN A 70 0.47 1.59 -4.84
N GLU A 71 -0.19 1.81 -3.71
CA GLU A 71 -1.62 1.59 -3.56
C GLU A 71 -2.43 2.77 -4.13
N GLY A 72 -2.31 2.98 -5.44
CA GLY A 72 -2.96 4.06 -6.16
C GLY A 72 -4.45 4.19 -5.84
N THR A 73 -4.88 5.43 -5.66
CA THR A 73 -6.21 5.74 -5.12
C THR A 73 -6.89 6.83 -5.93
N ILE A 74 -8.11 6.58 -6.38
CA ILE A 74 -8.98 7.60 -6.97
C ILE A 74 -9.78 8.26 -5.83
N ARG A 75 -9.29 9.42 -5.35
CA ARG A 75 -9.70 10.00 -4.06
C ARG A 75 -11.16 10.39 -3.95
N ASP A 76 -11.76 10.93 -4.97
CA ASP A 76 -13.18 11.30 -5.00
C ASP A 76 -14.10 10.07 -5.05
N TRP A 77 -13.60 8.92 -5.51
CA TRP A 77 -14.35 7.67 -5.55
C TRP A 77 -14.28 6.87 -4.24
N VAL A 78 -13.40 7.18 -3.31
CA VAL A 78 -13.37 6.57 -1.96
C VAL A 78 -14.68 6.82 -1.19
N ARG A 79 -15.38 7.91 -1.49
CA ARG A 79 -16.65 8.28 -0.87
C ARG A 79 -17.80 8.42 -1.89
N HIS A 80 -17.64 7.84 -3.05
CA HIS A 80 -18.65 7.89 -4.11
C HIS A 80 -19.99 7.29 -3.67
N ALA A 81 -19.98 6.23 -2.88
CA ALA A 81 -21.17 5.61 -2.29
C ALA A 81 -21.01 5.55 -0.76
N LYS A 82 -21.24 6.65 -0.06
CA LYS A 82 -20.95 6.82 1.36
C LYS A 82 -19.45 6.60 1.63
N PHE A 83 -19.08 5.96 2.77
CA PHE A 83 -17.72 5.55 3.02
C PHE A 83 -17.52 4.11 2.56
N ASN A 84 -17.15 3.95 1.30
CA ASN A 84 -16.81 2.65 0.70
C ASN A 84 -15.58 2.83 -0.20
N VAL A 85 -14.45 2.37 0.26
CA VAL A 85 -13.17 2.56 -0.43
C VAL A 85 -13.00 1.69 -1.68
N THR A 86 -13.85 0.68 -1.87
CA THR A 86 -13.73 -0.27 -2.99
C THR A 86 -13.65 0.42 -4.34
N GLN A 87 -14.54 1.37 -4.61
CA GLN A 87 -14.57 2.11 -5.88
C GLN A 87 -13.34 3.02 -6.05
N GLY A 88 -12.76 3.54 -4.96
CA GLY A 88 -11.57 4.38 -5.03
C GLY A 88 -10.26 3.61 -5.17
N LYS A 89 -10.28 2.31 -4.89
CA LYS A 89 -9.08 1.46 -4.80
C LYS A 89 -8.98 0.38 -5.89
N ASN A 90 -10.00 0.20 -6.73
CA ASN A 90 -10.06 -0.93 -7.66
C ASN A 90 -10.32 -0.53 -9.12
N TRP A 91 -9.78 0.59 -9.55
CA TRP A 91 -9.70 0.92 -10.97
C TRP A 91 -8.57 0.12 -11.61
N ASP A 92 -8.78 -0.36 -12.82
CA ASP A 92 -7.81 -1.19 -13.53
C ASP A 92 -6.47 -0.46 -13.65
N ASN A 93 -5.38 -1.13 -13.30
CA ASN A 93 -4.01 -0.61 -13.31
C ASN A 93 -3.81 0.73 -12.57
N SER A 94 -4.68 1.08 -11.61
CA SER A 94 -4.53 2.32 -10.84
C SER A 94 -3.46 2.26 -9.77
N GLY A 95 -3.01 1.07 -9.39
CA GLY A 95 -1.91 0.81 -8.47
C GLY A 95 -0.83 -0.06 -9.11
N ALA A 96 0.26 -0.27 -8.41
CA ALA A 96 1.36 -1.11 -8.87
C ALA A 96 1.93 -1.98 -7.74
N ILE A 97 2.47 -3.15 -8.11
CA ILE A 97 3.16 -4.06 -7.19
C ILE A 97 4.45 -4.56 -7.83
N GLY A 98 5.51 -4.68 -7.05
CA GLY A 98 6.85 -5.09 -7.51
C GLY A 98 7.95 -4.36 -6.75
N PRO A 99 9.17 -4.23 -7.33
CA PRO A 99 9.60 -4.68 -8.66
C PRO A 99 9.76 -6.19 -8.74
N TRP A 100 10.08 -6.84 -7.62
CA TRP A 100 10.27 -8.28 -7.44
C TRP A 100 9.89 -8.70 -6.02
N ILE A 101 9.89 -9.99 -5.78
CA ILE A 101 9.64 -10.58 -4.47
C ILE A 101 11.00 -10.94 -3.83
N VAL A 102 11.24 -10.44 -2.62
CA VAL A 102 12.46 -10.70 -1.84
C VAL A 102 12.13 -11.65 -0.68
N PRO A 103 12.84 -12.77 -0.51
CA PRO A 103 12.60 -13.67 0.62
C PRO A 103 12.68 -12.95 1.96
N PHE A 104 11.74 -13.20 2.85
CA PHE A 104 11.79 -12.74 4.24
C PHE A 104 12.59 -13.73 5.08
N THR A 105 13.74 -13.33 5.55
CA THR A 105 14.70 -14.20 6.25
C THR A 105 15.01 -13.78 7.67
N HIS A 106 14.76 -12.51 8.01
CA HIS A 106 15.00 -11.97 9.36
C HIS A 106 14.14 -10.74 9.63
N ASP A 107 13.75 -10.58 10.88
CA ASP A 107 12.79 -9.58 11.34
C ASP A 107 13.23 -8.14 11.02
N SER A 108 14.53 -7.86 11.02
CA SER A 108 15.07 -6.52 10.73
C SER A 108 14.76 -6.02 9.31
N GLN A 109 14.38 -6.90 8.36
CA GLN A 109 13.91 -6.49 7.03
C GLN A 109 12.62 -5.66 7.10
N LEU A 110 11.82 -5.81 8.15
CA LEU A 110 10.64 -4.98 8.43
C LEU A 110 10.90 -3.98 9.56
N ASP A 111 11.50 -4.43 10.66
CA ASP A 111 11.66 -3.60 11.85
C ASP A 111 12.55 -2.38 11.62
N ASN A 112 13.52 -2.47 10.68
CA ASN A 112 14.44 -1.39 10.32
C ASN A 112 14.14 -0.78 8.93
N ALA A 113 13.07 -1.20 8.27
CA ALA A 113 12.76 -0.71 6.94
C ALA A 113 12.39 0.78 6.96
N ARG A 114 13.01 1.53 6.05
CA ARG A 114 12.62 2.91 5.71
C ARG A 114 11.99 2.90 4.33
N ILE A 115 10.81 3.47 4.23
CA ILE A 115 10.11 3.63 2.96
C ILE A 115 10.19 5.08 2.49
N ILE A 116 10.55 5.25 1.23
CA ILE A 116 10.62 6.55 0.58
C ILE A 116 9.76 6.51 -0.68
N THR A 117 8.85 7.47 -0.82
CA THR A 117 8.10 7.66 -2.06
C THR A 117 8.48 8.99 -2.69
N ARG A 118 8.80 8.95 -3.99
CA ARG A 118 9.11 10.14 -4.79
C ARG A 118 8.10 10.30 -5.91
N VAL A 119 7.80 11.55 -6.23
CA VAL A 119 7.08 11.92 -7.46
C VAL A 119 7.96 12.90 -8.23
N ASN A 120 8.32 12.54 -9.45
CA ASN A 120 9.24 13.30 -10.31
C ASN A 120 10.59 13.63 -9.61
N GLY A 121 11.10 12.67 -8.82
CA GLY A 121 12.34 12.80 -8.05
C GLY A 121 12.20 13.57 -6.73
N GLU A 122 11.07 14.23 -6.46
CA GLU A 122 10.81 14.92 -5.19
C GLU A 122 10.29 13.94 -4.14
N ILE A 123 10.92 13.92 -2.96
CA ILE A 123 10.49 13.10 -1.83
C ILE A 123 9.13 13.62 -1.32
N ARG A 124 8.14 12.74 -1.31
CA ARG A 124 6.77 13.00 -0.84
C ARG A 124 6.46 12.28 0.47
N GLN A 125 6.96 11.07 0.59
CA GLN A 125 6.80 10.25 1.79
C GLN A 125 8.17 9.73 2.20
N ASP A 126 8.46 9.74 3.50
CA ASP A 126 9.72 9.28 4.07
C ASP A 126 9.50 8.91 5.53
N ASP A 127 9.47 7.63 5.85
CA ASP A 127 9.21 7.16 7.19
C ASP A 127 9.79 5.77 7.43
N MET A 128 9.88 5.40 8.71
CA MET A 128 10.26 4.06 9.14
C MET A 128 9.03 3.20 9.38
N LEU A 129 9.06 1.92 8.98
CA LEU A 129 7.97 0.99 9.29
C LEU A 129 7.77 0.83 10.81
N SER A 130 8.81 1.01 11.62
CA SER A 130 8.70 1.02 13.09
C SER A 130 7.78 2.12 13.64
N ASN A 131 7.45 3.15 12.84
CA ASN A 131 6.53 4.22 13.21
C ASN A 131 5.06 3.92 12.86
N MET A 132 4.77 2.74 12.31
CA MET A 132 3.41 2.33 11.96
C MET A 132 2.51 2.36 13.21
N ILE A 133 1.31 2.94 13.07
CA ILE A 133 0.28 2.94 14.13
C ILE A 133 -0.13 1.50 14.50
N TYR A 134 -0.23 0.66 13.48
CA TYR A 134 -0.45 -0.78 13.64
C TYR A 134 0.76 -1.52 13.04
N PRO A 135 1.65 -2.06 13.87
CA PRO A 135 2.79 -2.83 13.36
C PRO A 135 2.33 -4.06 12.56
N VAL A 136 3.12 -4.50 11.59
CA VAL A 136 2.81 -5.65 10.71
C VAL A 136 2.37 -6.89 11.51
N ARG A 137 2.99 -7.14 12.67
CA ARG A 137 2.59 -8.25 13.57
C ARG A 137 1.14 -8.13 14.02
N ARG A 138 0.70 -6.91 14.33
CA ARG A 138 -0.67 -6.62 14.74
C ARG A 138 -1.65 -6.75 13.59
N GLU A 139 -1.24 -6.39 12.37
CA GLU A 139 -2.07 -6.53 11.18
C GLU A 139 -2.36 -8.01 10.89
N ILE A 140 -1.32 -8.85 10.90
CA ILE A 140 -1.47 -10.30 10.72
C ILE A 140 -2.40 -10.90 11.79
N GLU A 141 -2.20 -10.55 13.06
CA GLU A 141 -3.06 -11.00 14.16
C GLU A 141 -4.52 -10.57 13.91
N TYR A 142 -4.73 -9.29 13.58
CA TYR A 142 -6.07 -8.74 13.39
C TYR A 142 -6.79 -9.37 12.21
N ILE A 143 -6.16 -9.46 11.05
CA ILE A 143 -6.73 -10.06 9.85
C ILE A 143 -7.02 -11.54 10.09
N SER A 144 -6.08 -12.28 10.66
CA SER A 144 -6.26 -13.71 10.94
C SER A 144 -7.30 -14.01 12.04
N THR A 145 -7.78 -13.00 12.77
CA THR A 145 -8.86 -13.17 13.75
C THR A 145 -10.19 -13.51 13.07
N PHE A 146 -10.51 -12.90 11.93
CA PHE A 146 -11.81 -13.08 11.27
C PHE A 146 -11.73 -13.90 9.97
N MET A 147 -10.55 -14.03 9.36
CA MET A 147 -10.34 -14.86 8.15
C MET A 147 -9.11 -15.75 8.30
N THR A 148 -9.07 -16.87 7.61
CA THR A 148 -7.88 -17.69 7.49
C THR A 148 -6.98 -17.06 6.41
N LEU A 149 -5.71 -16.84 6.75
CA LEU A 149 -4.70 -16.47 5.76
C LEU A 149 -4.22 -17.72 5.03
N GLU A 150 -4.04 -17.61 3.74
CA GLU A 150 -3.57 -18.70 2.86
C GLU A 150 -2.18 -18.36 2.31
N PRO A 151 -1.33 -19.37 1.99
CA PRO A 151 -0.10 -19.12 1.26
C PRO A 151 -0.36 -18.42 -0.07
N GLY A 152 0.33 -17.32 -0.32
CA GLY A 152 0.14 -16.47 -1.49
C GLY A 152 -0.75 -15.25 -1.25
N ASP A 153 -1.45 -15.16 -0.11
CA ASP A 153 -2.12 -13.91 0.27
C ASP A 153 -1.10 -12.78 0.38
N ILE A 154 -1.50 -11.60 -0.06
CA ILE A 154 -0.69 -10.39 0.04
C ILE A 154 -1.39 -9.40 0.96
N ILE A 155 -0.66 -8.89 1.95
CA ILE A 155 -1.12 -7.81 2.82
C ILE A 155 -0.30 -6.57 2.50
N VAL A 156 -0.97 -5.51 2.07
CA VAL A 156 -0.39 -4.18 1.84
C VAL A 156 -0.54 -3.40 3.13
N THR A 157 0.58 -2.94 3.70
CA THR A 157 0.68 -2.65 5.15
C THR A 157 0.30 -1.23 5.55
N GLY A 158 -0.07 -0.38 4.61
CA GLY A 158 -0.41 1.00 4.89
C GLY A 158 0.70 1.99 4.58
N THR A 159 0.29 3.21 4.25
CA THR A 159 1.16 4.26 3.74
C THR A 159 1.49 5.30 4.80
N PRO A 160 2.71 5.86 4.84
CA PRO A 160 3.06 6.98 5.72
C PRO A 160 2.37 8.28 5.28
N THR A 161 2.56 9.34 6.05
CA THR A 161 2.11 10.69 5.68
C THR A 161 2.78 11.17 4.40
N GLY A 162 2.13 12.11 3.68
CA GLY A 162 2.69 12.75 2.48
C GLY A 162 2.04 12.33 1.17
N SER A 163 0.94 11.54 1.19
CA SER A 163 0.13 11.33 -0.02
C SER A 163 -0.39 12.65 -0.59
N GLY A 164 -0.58 12.73 -1.89
CA GLY A 164 -0.94 13.97 -2.58
C GLY A 164 -2.21 14.63 -2.07
N ALA A 165 -3.21 13.85 -1.68
CA ALA A 165 -4.44 14.34 -1.09
C ALA A 165 -4.26 15.01 0.29
N ARG A 166 -3.11 14.82 0.95
CA ARG A 166 -2.79 15.39 2.27
C ARG A 166 -1.91 16.63 2.19
N LEU A 167 -1.43 16.97 1.00
CA LEU A 167 -0.70 18.21 0.78
C LEU A 167 -1.65 19.42 0.81
N ASP A 168 -1.12 20.60 1.05
CA ASP A 168 -1.86 21.86 1.00
C ASP A 168 -1.17 22.85 0.04
N PRO A 169 -1.75 23.13 -1.14
CA PRO A 169 -2.96 22.49 -1.70
C PRO A 169 -2.73 21.02 -2.11
N PRO A 170 -3.81 20.20 -2.21
CA PRO A 170 -3.70 18.82 -2.68
C PRO A 170 -3.08 18.71 -4.07
N GLN A 171 -2.20 17.72 -4.26
CA GLN A 171 -1.51 17.46 -5.53
C GLN A 171 -1.75 16.01 -5.97
N TYR A 172 -2.43 15.84 -7.09
CA TYR A 172 -2.73 14.54 -7.68
C TYR A 172 -1.83 14.24 -8.86
N LEU A 173 -1.67 12.97 -9.17
CA LEU A 173 -0.89 12.48 -10.30
C LEU A 173 -1.54 12.86 -11.63
N LYS A 174 -0.72 13.14 -12.61
CA LYS A 174 -1.11 13.48 -13.98
C LYS A 174 -0.24 12.71 -14.99
N PRO A 175 -0.70 12.57 -16.23
CA PRO A 175 0.09 11.91 -17.29
C PRO A 175 1.49 12.49 -17.39
N GLY A 176 2.47 11.59 -17.49
CA GLY A 176 3.89 11.91 -17.54
C GLY A 176 4.59 11.97 -16.18
N ASP A 177 3.86 11.99 -15.06
CA ASP A 177 4.47 11.87 -13.73
C ASP A 177 5.15 10.51 -13.57
N VAL A 178 6.23 10.49 -12.80
CA VAL A 178 6.99 9.30 -12.42
C VAL A 178 6.90 9.11 -10.93
N ILE A 179 6.46 7.93 -10.48
CA ILE A 179 6.37 7.56 -9.08
C ILE A 179 7.43 6.49 -8.79
N GLU A 180 8.13 6.65 -7.69
CA GLU A 180 9.10 5.68 -7.19
C GLU A 180 8.81 5.39 -5.72
N VAL A 181 8.67 4.11 -5.38
CA VAL A 181 8.58 3.62 -4.00
C VAL A 181 9.83 2.80 -3.73
N GLU A 182 10.60 3.19 -2.74
CA GLU A 182 11.89 2.60 -2.42
C GLU A 182 11.93 2.09 -0.98
N VAL A 183 12.47 0.89 -0.81
CA VAL A 183 12.91 0.34 0.48
C VAL A 183 14.25 -0.37 0.25
N ASP A 184 15.24 0.00 1.06
CA ASP A 184 16.55 -0.66 1.01
C ASP A 184 16.43 -2.17 1.26
N GLY A 185 17.17 -2.96 0.47
CA GLY A 185 17.08 -4.43 0.52
C GLY A 185 15.86 -5.03 -0.18
N ILE A 186 14.86 -4.22 -0.62
CA ILE A 186 13.79 -4.68 -1.48
C ILE A 186 13.99 -4.14 -2.91
N GLY A 187 14.20 -2.85 -3.07
CA GLY A 187 14.42 -2.22 -4.37
C GLY A 187 13.60 -0.96 -4.59
N ILE A 188 13.38 -0.62 -5.85
CA ILE A 188 12.59 0.54 -6.26
C ILE A 188 11.48 0.07 -7.21
N LEU A 189 10.23 0.24 -6.79
CA LEU A 189 9.06 0.12 -7.65
C LEU A 189 8.86 1.45 -8.36
N ARG A 190 8.98 1.46 -9.70
CA ARG A 190 8.89 2.67 -10.51
C ARG A 190 7.80 2.53 -11.55
N ASN A 191 6.98 3.57 -11.70
CA ASN A 191 5.88 3.62 -12.66
C ASN A 191 5.75 5.03 -13.24
N THR A 192 5.28 5.12 -14.47
CA THR A 192 4.77 6.36 -15.08
C THR A 192 3.26 6.45 -14.94
N VAL A 193 2.68 7.60 -15.24
CA VAL A 193 1.22 7.78 -15.30
C VAL A 193 0.78 8.03 -16.72
N GLU A 194 -0.30 7.40 -17.13
CA GLU A 194 -0.98 7.62 -18.41
C GLU A 194 -2.49 7.79 -18.19
N ASP A 195 -3.16 8.48 -19.11
CA ASP A 195 -4.63 8.49 -19.14
C ASP A 195 -5.14 7.24 -19.86
N GLU A 196 -6.25 6.71 -19.35
CA GLU A 196 -6.95 5.61 -20.00
C GLU A 196 -7.35 6.00 -21.42
N GLN A 197 -7.10 5.11 -22.38
CA GLN A 197 -7.53 5.28 -23.75
C GLN A 197 -8.87 4.57 -23.92
N ILE A 198 -9.90 5.31 -24.32
CA ILE A 198 -11.27 4.82 -24.56
C ILE A 198 -11.49 4.53 -26.05
#